data_dec50c29af6a82ed947ee4fc5a156bbe
#
_entry.id   dec50c29af6a82ed947ee4fc5a156bbe
#
_cell.length_a   1.000
_cell.length_b   1.000
_cell.length_c   1.000
_cell.angle_alpha   90.00
_cell.angle_beta   90.00
_cell.angle_gamma   90.00
#
_symmetry.space_group_name_H-M   'P 1'
#
loop_
_entity.id
_entity.type
_entity.pdbx_description
1 polymer ?
#
loop_
_entity_poly.entity_id
_entity_poly.type
_entity_poly.pdbx_seq_one_letter_code
_entity_poly.pdbx_strand_id
1 'polypeptide(L)'
;MIQRTAKDKLIQLANTFKAVAVTGARQTGKTTLVKQVFKNKPYLSLENPDIRTFAIEDPRGFLASYPDGAIFDEIQRAPKLFSYLQEILDNSTKKGLFILTGSNNFLLQQNISQSLAGRVGYLQLLPFSIEELKIATLLPDDDDELMLNGFYPPIYDQSIPPLDWCPNYIRTYIEKDVRQIKNITDLIVFERFIKLLAGRSGQELNNSALAVETGVDVKTIQ
;
A
#
# COMPACT_ATOMS: atom_id res chain seq x y z
N MET A 1 -7.00 0.01 19.14
CA MET A 1 -6.37 -0.45 17.84
C MET A 1 -7.03 -1.75 17.44
N ILE A 2 -7.58 -1.80 16.25
CA ILE A 2 -8.33 -2.95 15.73
C ILE A 2 -7.37 -4.05 15.29
N GLN A 3 -7.63 -5.29 15.69
CA GLN A 3 -6.81 -6.45 15.33
C GLN A 3 -7.03 -6.77 13.85
N ARG A 4 -5.94 -7.01 13.11
CA ARG A 4 -5.99 -7.35 11.68
C ARG A 4 -5.89 -8.87 11.49
N THR A 5 -6.83 -9.44 10.75
CA THR A 5 -6.81 -10.86 10.35
C THR A 5 -5.58 -11.20 9.50
N ALA A 6 -5.07 -10.23 8.76
CA ALA A 6 -3.85 -10.35 7.97
C ALA A 6 -2.56 -10.61 8.78
N LYS A 7 -2.60 -10.45 10.13
CA LYS A 7 -1.44 -10.63 11.02
C LYS A 7 -0.83 -12.03 10.90
N ASP A 8 -1.65 -13.07 10.99
CA ASP A 8 -1.17 -14.44 10.99
C ASP A 8 -0.56 -14.81 9.62
N LYS A 9 -1.18 -14.34 8.55
CA LYS A 9 -0.62 -14.49 7.20
C LYS A 9 0.71 -13.77 7.03
N LEU A 10 0.86 -12.57 7.59
CA LEU A 10 2.12 -11.83 7.59
C LEU A 10 3.23 -12.59 8.31
N ILE A 11 2.94 -13.17 9.49
CA ILE A 11 3.89 -13.99 10.25
C ILE A 11 4.26 -15.25 9.46
N GLN A 12 3.28 -15.95 8.87
CA GLN A 12 3.52 -17.12 8.04
C GLN A 12 4.46 -16.81 6.87
N LEU A 13 4.22 -15.70 6.16
CA LEU A 13 5.07 -15.27 5.06
C LEU A 13 6.49 -14.96 5.52
N ALA A 14 6.65 -14.27 6.65
CA ALA A 14 7.97 -13.96 7.21
C ALA A 14 8.74 -15.21 7.65
N ASN A 15 8.05 -16.28 8.07
CA ASN A 15 8.67 -17.56 8.38
C ASN A 15 9.01 -18.41 7.13
N THR A 16 8.40 -18.08 5.99
CA THR A 16 8.57 -18.84 4.74
C THR A 16 9.58 -18.16 3.81
N PHE A 17 9.46 -16.88 3.58
CA PHE A 17 10.27 -16.13 2.64
C PHE A 17 11.39 -15.34 3.33
N LYS A 18 12.45 -15.03 2.58
CA LYS A 18 13.58 -14.25 3.09
C LYS A 18 13.21 -12.78 3.33
N ALA A 19 12.27 -12.25 2.54
CA ALA A 19 11.67 -10.95 2.76
C ALA A 19 10.15 -11.01 2.55
N VAL A 20 9.42 -10.01 3.07
CA VAL A 20 7.97 -9.87 2.87
C VAL A 20 7.65 -8.46 2.39
N ALA A 21 6.84 -8.36 1.33
CA ALA A 21 6.30 -7.10 0.85
C ALA A 21 4.83 -6.96 1.28
N VAL A 22 4.53 -5.90 2.02
CA VAL A 22 3.18 -5.52 2.43
C VAL A 22 2.74 -4.32 1.61
N THR A 23 1.83 -4.56 0.69
CA THR A 23 1.29 -3.54 -0.22
C THR A 23 -0.15 -3.21 0.10
N GLY A 24 -0.69 -2.17 -0.46
CA GLY A 24 -2.08 -1.77 -0.28
C GLY A 24 -2.27 -0.26 -0.40
N ALA A 25 -3.51 0.20 -0.50
CA ALA A 25 -3.83 1.61 -0.61
C ALA A 25 -3.25 2.42 0.57
N ARG A 26 -3.15 3.73 0.41
CA ARG A 26 -2.77 4.62 1.53
C ARG A 26 -3.76 4.45 2.68
N GLN A 27 -3.28 4.65 3.89
CA GLN A 27 -4.10 4.64 5.12
C GLN A 27 -4.83 3.31 5.43
N THR A 28 -4.45 2.19 4.80
CA THR A 28 -4.97 0.86 5.15
C THR A 28 -4.34 0.24 6.40
N GLY A 29 -3.36 0.92 7.02
CA GLY A 29 -2.72 0.47 8.26
C GLY A 29 -1.49 -0.42 8.06
N LYS A 30 -0.85 -0.41 6.88
CA LYS A 30 0.37 -1.22 6.60
C LYS A 30 1.47 -1.00 7.63
N THR A 31 1.89 0.25 7.81
CA THR A 31 2.94 0.63 8.76
C THR A 31 2.60 0.22 10.19
N THR A 32 1.35 0.40 10.59
CA THR A 32 0.84 0.00 11.91
C THR A 32 0.97 -1.51 12.11
N LEU A 33 0.50 -2.29 11.13
CA LEU A 33 0.55 -3.75 11.17
C LEU A 33 1.99 -4.27 11.27
N VAL A 34 2.89 -3.80 10.42
CA VAL A 34 4.29 -4.30 10.41
C VAL A 34 5.03 -3.92 11.68
N LYS A 35 4.85 -2.72 12.23
CA LYS A 35 5.42 -2.32 13.51
C LYS A 35 4.87 -3.14 14.68
N GLN A 36 3.59 -3.47 14.66
CA GLN A 36 2.97 -4.28 15.70
C GLN A 36 3.49 -5.72 15.71
N VAL A 37 3.69 -6.29 14.51
CA VAL A 37 4.15 -7.70 14.36
C VAL A 37 5.65 -7.81 14.60
N PHE A 38 6.45 -6.89 14.09
CA PHE A 38 7.91 -6.96 14.12
C PHE A 38 8.51 -5.91 15.05
N LYS A 39 8.10 -5.91 16.32
CA LYS A 39 8.51 -4.92 17.33
C LYS A 39 10.02 -4.80 17.52
N ASN A 40 10.76 -5.88 17.29
CA ASN A 40 12.21 -5.94 17.49
C ASN A 40 13.02 -5.56 16.24
N LYS A 41 12.36 -5.28 15.11
CA LYS A 41 13.06 -4.85 13.90
C LYS A 41 13.16 -3.33 13.84
N PRO A 42 14.32 -2.78 13.49
CA PRO A 42 14.45 -1.36 13.17
C PRO A 42 13.43 -0.95 12.09
N TYR A 43 12.78 0.19 12.29
CA TYR A 43 11.84 0.76 11.34
C TYR A 43 12.43 2.02 10.71
N LEU A 44 12.46 2.05 9.37
CA LEU A 44 13.00 3.15 8.59
C LEU A 44 11.99 3.58 7.52
N SER A 45 11.54 4.83 7.64
CA SER A 45 10.68 5.43 6.62
C SER A 45 11.51 6.13 5.56
N LEU A 46 11.42 5.67 4.33
CA LEU A 46 12.05 6.32 3.17
C LEU A 46 11.25 7.56 2.69
N GLU A 47 10.16 7.93 3.40
CA GLU A 47 9.58 9.27 3.28
C GLU A 47 10.47 10.33 3.93
N ASN A 48 11.22 9.96 5.01
CA ASN A 48 12.19 10.85 5.63
C ASN A 48 13.33 11.15 4.64
N PRO A 49 13.61 12.43 4.36
CA PRO A 49 14.64 12.82 3.39
C PRO A 49 16.03 12.33 3.77
N ASP A 50 16.42 12.41 5.04
CA ASP A 50 17.78 12.05 5.48
C ASP A 50 18.03 10.55 5.32
N ILE A 51 17.07 9.71 5.76
CA ILE A 51 17.11 8.26 5.61
C ILE A 51 17.13 7.88 4.13
N ARG A 52 16.30 8.52 3.32
CA ARG A 52 16.23 8.28 1.88
C ARG A 52 17.51 8.68 1.17
N THR A 53 18.11 9.84 1.49
CA THR A 53 19.38 10.29 0.91
C THR A 53 20.48 9.28 1.20
N PHE A 54 20.64 8.83 2.45
CA PHE A 54 21.61 7.78 2.79
C PHE A 54 21.36 6.48 2.00
N ALA A 55 20.11 6.04 1.90
CA ALA A 55 19.74 4.82 1.17
C ALA A 55 20.02 4.91 -0.35
N ILE A 56 20.01 6.12 -0.93
CA ILE A 56 20.24 6.36 -2.36
C ILE A 56 21.74 6.55 -2.65
N GLU A 57 22.46 7.30 -1.82
CA GLU A 57 23.86 7.67 -2.03
C GLU A 57 24.80 6.53 -1.66
N ASP A 58 24.54 5.82 -0.56
CA ASP A 58 25.31 4.64 -0.14
C ASP A 58 24.39 3.45 0.21
N PRO A 59 23.82 2.76 -0.78
CA PRO A 59 22.94 1.61 -0.55
C PRO A 59 23.60 0.47 0.23
N ARG A 60 24.93 0.25 0.03
CA ARG A 60 25.67 -0.80 0.71
C ARG A 60 25.86 -0.48 2.18
N GLY A 61 26.34 0.71 2.51
CA GLY A 61 26.50 1.17 3.90
C GLY A 61 25.17 1.25 4.62
N PHE A 62 24.11 1.72 3.93
CA PHE A 62 22.76 1.73 4.48
C PHE A 62 22.29 0.32 4.88
N LEU A 63 22.37 -0.65 3.98
CA LEU A 63 21.92 -2.02 4.27
C LEU A 63 22.84 -2.74 5.26
N ALA A 64 24.15 -2.47 5.23
CA ALA A 64 25.11 -3.01 6.18
C ALA A 64 24.85 -2.56 7.63
N SER A 65 24.20 -1.41 7.83
CA SER A 65 23.77 -0.94 9.14
C SER A 65 22.65 -1.80 9.78
N TYR A 66 22.03 -2.70 9.01
CA TYR A 66 20.92 -3.55 9.45
C TYR A 66 21.17 -5.04 9.17
N PRO A 67 22.22 -5.66 9.75
CA PRO A 67 22.62 -7.04 9.45
C PRO A 67 21.57 -8.08 9.89
N ASP A 68 20.73 -7.74 10.86
CA ASP A 68 19.61 -8.59 11.32
C ASP A 68 18.28 -8.23 10.66
N GLY A 69 18.36 -7.37 9.63
CA GLY A 69 17.21 -6.94 8.86
C GLY A 69 16.45 -5.77 9.47
N ALA A 70 15.49 -5.26 8.73
CA ALA A 70 14.74 -4.06 9.08
C ALA A 70 13.36 -4.05 8.40
N ILE A 71 12.53 -3.08 8.79
CA ILE A 71 11.31 -2.67 8.10
C ILE A 71 11.65 -1.43 7.29
N PHE A 72 11.54 -1.52 5.96
CA PHE A 72 11.69 -0.39 5.04
C PHE A 72 10.32 0.06 4.55
N ASP A 73 9.87 1.21 5.04
CA ASP A 73 8.57 1.79 4.69
C ASP A 73 8.71 2.72 3.48
N GLU A 74 7.75 2.61 2.53
CA GLU A 74 7.74 3.31 1.24
C GLU A 74 9.02 3.06 0.41
N ILE A 75 9.43 1.77 0.32
CA ILE A 75 10.71 1.37 -0.30
C ILE A 75 10.83 1.76 -1.77
N GLN A 76 9.73 1.93 -2.50
CA GLN A 76 9.75 2.39 -3.89
C GLN A 76 10.40 3.76 -4.08
N ARG A 77 10.61 4.53 -2.98
CA ARG A 77 11.34 5.81 -3.01
C ARG A 77 12.85 5.68 -3.16
N ALA A 78 13.38 4.47 -2.94
CA ALA A 78 14.80 4.15 -3.15
C ALA A 78 14.94 2.88 -4.02
N PRO A 79 14.58 2.93 -5.31
CA PRO A 79 14.48 1.74 -6.16
C PRO A 79 15.81 1.01 -6.35
N LYS A 80 16.93 1.70 -6.26
CA LYS A 80 18.27 1.06 -6.33
C LYS A 80 18.48 0.02 -5.21
N LEU A 81 17.82 0.16 -4.06
CA LEU A 81 17.95 -0.81 -2.96
C LEU A 81 17.53 -2.22 -3.38
N PHE A 82 16.61 -2.39 -4.33
CA PHE A 82 16.12 -3.71 -4.71
C PHE A 82 17.24 -4.62 -5.25
N SER A 83 18.17 -4.07 -6.03
CA SER A 83 19.31 -4.85 -6.55
C SER A 83 20.28 -5.28 -5.43
N TYR A 84 20.55 -4.41 -4.46
CA TYR A 84 21.39 -4.75 -3.31
C TYR A 84 20.69 -5.71 -2.35
N LEU A 85 19.38 -5.56 -2.15
CA LEU A 85 18.59 -6.52 -1.37
C LEU A 85 18.62 -7.90 -2.01
N GLN A 86 18.59 -8.00 -3.35
CA GLN A 86 18.71 -9.27 -4.05
C GLN A 86 20.00 -9.99 -3.68
N GLU A 87 21.15 -9.29 -3.77
CA GLU A 87 22.46 -9.86 -3.41
C GLU A 87 22.50 -10.37 -1.96
N ILE A 88 21.97 -9.57 -1.02
CA ILE A 88 21.92 -9.95 0.39
C ILE A 88 21.01 -11.17 0.61
N LEU A 89 19.82 -11.17 -0.01
CA LEU A 89 18.86 -12.26 0.14
C LEU A 89 19.37 -13.56 -0.49
N ASP A 90 20.14 -13.49 -1.59
CA ASP A 90 20.74 -14.66 -2.20
C ASP A 90 21.75 -15.34 -1.27
N ASN A 91 22.57 -14.54 -0.60
CA ASN A 91 23.59 -15.01 0.32
C ASN A 91 23.08 -15.31 1.73
N SER A 92 21.84 -15.00 2.07
CA SER A 92 21.25 -15.22 3.39
C SER A 92 20.37 -16.45 3.41
N THR A 93 20.40 -17.19 4.52
CA THR A 93 19.45 -18.27 4.84
C THR A 93 18.32 -17.81 5.78
N LYS A 94 18.47 -16.59 6.36
CA LYS A 94 17.49 -16.03 7.31
C LYS A 94 16.16 -15.76 6.63
N LYS A 95 15.06 -16.16 7.28
CA LYS A 95 13.68 -15.84 6.85
C LYS A 95 13.20 -14.56 7.51
N GLY A 96 12.29 -13.84 6.82
CA GLY A 96 11.73 -12.57 7.32
C GLY A 96 12.80 -11.51 7.60
N LEU A 97 13.94 -11.57 6.89
CA LEU A 97 15.04 -10.63 7.12
C LEU A 97 14.60 -9.19 6.91
N PHE A 98 13.98 -8.90 5.78
CA PHE A 98 13.45 -7.58 5.49
C PHE A 98 11.94 -7.59 5.32
N ILE A 99 11.29 -6.56 5.86
CA ILE A 99 9.88 -6.26 5.67
C ILE A 99 9.79 -4.97 4.86
N LEU A 100 9.19 -5.06 3.69
CA LEU A 100 9.09 -3.96 2.73
C LEU A 100 7.65 -3.48 2.69
N THR A 101 7.41 -2.19 2.83
CA THR A 101 6.06 -1.64 2.66
C THR A 101 6.03 -0.61 1.56
N GLY A 102 4.87 -0.43 0.95
CA GLY A 102 4.65 0.63 -0.02
C GLY A 102 3.18 0.82 -0.36
N SER A 103 2.80 2.07 -0.57
CA SER A 103 1.43 2.43 -0.95
C SER A 103 1.18 2.31 -2.46
N ASN A 104 2.23 2.35 -3.27
CA ASN A 104 2.13 2.23 -4.71
C ASN A 104 2.39 0.79 -5.13
N ASN A 105 1.32 0.02 -5.29
CA ASN A 105 1.39 -1.40 -5.64
C ASN A 105 2.13 -1.64 -6.97
N PHE A 106 1.93 -0.78 -7.96
CA PHE A 106 2.45 -1.00 -9.30
C PHE A 106 3.98 -0.87 -9.36
N LEU A 107 4.54 0.24 -8.86
CA LEU A 107 6.00 0.45 -8.84
C LEU A 107 6.71 -0.56 -7.93
N LEU A 108 6.11 -0.87 -6.79
CA LEU A 108 6.67 -1.86 -5.88
C LEU A 108 6.66 -3.25 -6.51
N GLN A 109 5.56 -3.66 -7.14
CA GLN A 109 5.46 -4.95 -7.85
C GLN A 109 6.46 -5.04 -9.00
N GLN A 110 6.62 -3.99 -9.79
CA GLN A 110 7.57 -3.96 -10.90
C GLN A 110 9.02 -4.17 -10.40
N ASN A 111 9.44 -3.44 -9.38
CA ASN A 111 10.78 -3.56 -8.82
C ASN A 111 11.02 -4.94 -8.20
N ILE A 112 10.03 -5.48 -7.46
CA ILE A 112 10.14 -6.80 -6.85
C ILE A 112 10.17 -7.90 -7.93
N SER A 113 9.32 -7.82 -8.96
CA SER A 113 9.31 -8.82 -10.03
C SER A 113 10.62 -8.84 -10.83
N GLN A 114 11.27 -7.70 -10.97
CA GLN A 114 12.56 -7.60 -11.67
C GLN A 114 13.74 -8.12 -10.82
N SER A 115 13.76 -7.81 -9.53
CA SER A 115 14.95 -8.06 -8.70
C SER A 115 14.76 -9.13 -7.62
N LEU A 116 13.55 -9.29 -7.07
CA LEU A 116 13.31 -10.12 -5.89
C LEU A 116 12.38 -11.31 -6.13
N ALA A 117 12.13 -11.69 -7.39
CA ALA A 117 11.28 -12.83 -7.74
C ALA A 117 11.73 -14.12 -7.00
N GLY A 118 10.77 -14.85 -6.43
CA GLY A 118 11.01 -16.07 -5.66
C GLY A 118 11.60 -15.89 -4.25
N ARG A 119 12.00 -14.67 -3.86
CA ARG A 119 12.63 -14.36 -2.55
C ARG A 119 11.66 -13.67 -1.59
N VAL A 120 10.58 -13.10 -2.11
CA VAL A 120 9.64 -12.24 -1.39
C VAL A 120 8.26 -12.88 -1.33
N GLY A 121 7.68 -12.94 -0.13
CA GLY A 121 6.28 -13.23 0.08
C GLY A 121 5.45 -11.94 -0.03
N TYR A 122 4.32 -11.99 -0.73
CA TYR A 122 3.44 -10.85 -0.91
C TYR A 122 2.23 -10.90 0.01
N LEU A 123 1.93 -9.77 0.66
CA LEU A 123 0.71 -9.54 1.39
C LEU A 123 0.08 -8.23 0.91
N GLN A 124 -1.10 -8.31 0.32
CA GLN A 124 -1.91 -7.14 0.03
C GLN A 124 -2.80 -6.84 1.23
N LEU A 125 -2.61 -5.69 1.86
CA LEU A 125 -3.43 -5.24 2.98
C LEU A 125 -4.54 -4.33 2.45
N LEU A 126 -5.77 -4.83 2.53
CA LEU A 126 -6.98 -4.07 2.24
C LEU A 126 -7.39 -3.23 3.47
N PRO A 127 -8.34 -2.28 3.34
CA PRO A 127 -9.03 -1.70 4.48
C PRO A 127 -9.61 -2.76 5.43
N PHE A 128 -10.32 -2.40 6.47
CA PHE A 128 -10.91 -3.37 7.38
C PHE A 128 -11.87 -4.33 6.67
N SER A 129 -11.99 -5.55 7.17
CA SER A 129 -13.06 -6.47 6.78
C SER A 129 -14.25 -6.32 7.72
N ILE A 130 -15.42 -6.80 7.27
CA ILE A 130 -16.63 -6.92 8.13
C ILE A 130 -16.29 -7.72 9.40
N GLU A 131 -15.53 -8.79 9.27
CA GLU A 131 -15.13 -9.62 10.41
C GLU A 131 -14.23 -8.85 11.40
N GLU A 132 -13.27 -8.06 10.93
CA GLU A 132 -12.42 -7.23 11.76
C GLU A 132 -13.24 -6.19 12.54
N LEU A 133 -14.24 -5.57 11.88
CA LEU A 133 -15.15 -4.61 12.51
C LEU A 133 -16.08 -5.29 13.52
N LYS A 134 -16.58 -6.50 13.22
CA LYS A 134 -17.37 -7.32 14.15
C LYS A 134 -16.61 -7.64 15.42
N ILE A 135 -15.39 -8.15 15.30
CA ILE A 135 -14.53 -8.51 16.43
C ILE A 135 -14.24 -7.28 17.29
N ALA A 136 -14.09 -6.12 16.64
CA ALA A 136 -13.85 -4.84 17.32
C ALA A 136 -15.12 -4.19 17.92
N THR A 137 -16.30 -4.77 17.70
CA THR A 137 -17.62 -4.17 18.07
C THR A 137 -17.86 -2.78 17.49
N LEU A 138 -17.37 -2.58 16.26
CA LEU A 138 -17.45 -1.33 15.50
C LEU A 138 -18.25 -1.48 14.18
N LEU A 139 -18.80 -2.65 13.92
CA LEU A 139 -19.64 -2.84 12.74
C LEU A 139 -20.98 -2.12 12.96
N PRO A 140 -21.39 -1.20 12.08
CA PRO A 140 -22.73 -0.62 12.12
C PRO A 140 -23.82 -1.69 12.02
N ASP A 141 -24.95 -1.48 12.68
CA ASP A 141 -26.12 -2.37 12.58
C ASP A 141 -26.90 -2.13 11.28
N ASP A 142 -26.74 -0.97 10.67
CA ASP A 142 -27.41 -0.55 9.44
C ASP A 142 -26.48 -0.66 8.23
N ASP A 143 -26.94 -1.32 7.17
CA ASP A 143 -26.17 -1.50 5.94
C ASP A 143 -25.91 -0.17 5.21
N ASP A 144 -26.84 0.79 5.26
CA ASP A 144 -26.67 2.11 4.66
C ASP A 144 -25.56 2.90 5.39
N GLU A 145 -25.54 2.82 6.73
CA GLU A 145 -24.44 3.40 7.52
C GLU A 145 -23.10 2.72 7.22
N LEU A 146 -23.08 1.39 7.06
CA LEU A 146 -21.87 0.65 6.69
C LEU A 146 -21.36 1.07 5.31
N MET A 147 -22.25 1.23 4.34
CA MET A 147 -21.91 1.69 3.00
C MET A 147 -21.35 3.12 3.00
N LEU A 148 -21.93 4.01 3.81
CA LEU A 148 -21.47 5.38 3.98
C LEU A 148 -20.08 5.44 4.64
N ASN A 149 -19.90 4.67 5.72
CA ASN A 149 -18.62 4.65 6.47
C ASN A 149 -17.52 3.96 5.67
N GLY A 150 -17.85 2.95 4.85
CA GLY A 150 -16.86 2.12 4.19
C GLY A 150 -15.96 1.40 5.22
N PHE A 151 -14.69 1.14 4.86
CA PHE A 151 -13.82 0.25 5.65
C PHE A 151 -12.45 0.84 5.98
N TYR A 152 -12.23 2.11 5.73
CA TYR A 152 -10.92 2.72 5.97
C TYR A 152 -10.65 2.96 7.46
N PRO A 153 -9.46 2.56 7.97
CA PRO A 153 -9.10 2.69 9.38
C PRO A 153 -9.35 4.05 10.02
N PRO A 154 -9.03 5.20 9.40
CA PRO A 154 -9.21 6.51 10.06
C PRO A 154 -10.65 6.83 10.46
N ILE A 155 -11.64 6.29 9.76
CA ILE A 155 -13.06 6.48 10.09
C ILE A 155 -13.38 5.83 11.43
N TYR A 156 -12.78 4.66 11.72
CA TYR A 156 -13.04 3.90 12.95
C TYR A 156 -12.03 4.20 14.07
N ASP A 157 -10.74 4.24 13.74
CA ASP A 157 -9.66 4.43 14.74
C ASP A 157 -9.57 5.87 15.25
N GLN A 158 -9.93 6.85 14.41
CA GLN A 158 -9.85 8.27 14.71
C GLN A 158 -11.23 8.96 14.77
N SER A 159 -12.30 8.20 14.52
CA SER A 159 -13.69 8.69 14.50
C SER A 159 -13.88 9.89 13.56
N ILE A 160 -13.18 9.89 12.42
CA ILE A 160 -13.32 10.94 11.42
C ILE A 160 -14.61 10.69 10.63
N PRO A 161 -15.50 11.70 10.53
CA PRO A 161 -16.73 11.54 9.73
C PRO A 161 -16.40 11.17 8.28
N PRO A 162 -17.08 10.16 7.69
CA PRO A 162 -16.79 9.69 6.33
C PRO A 162 -17.00 10.79 5.28
N LEU A 163 -17.95 11.69 5.49
CA LEU A 163 -18.22 12.83 4.60
C LEU A 163 -17.08 13.85 4.59
N ASP A 164 -16.28 13.92 5.64
CA ASP A 164 -15.09 14.76 5.68
C ASP A 164 -13.86 14.00 5.20
N TRP A 165 -13.74 12.71 5.59
CA TRP A 165 -12.56 11.91 5.27
C TRP A 165 -12.47 11.56 3.78
N CYS A 166 -13.54 11.06 3.16
CA CYS A 166 -13.52 10.57 1.79
C CYS A 166 -13.12 11.66 0.76
N PRO A 167 -13.69 12.89 0.77
CA PRO A 167 -13.27 13.93 -0.16
C PRO A 167 -11.80 14.34 0.03
N ASN A 168 -11.35 14.44 1.28
CA ASN A 168 -9.95 14.77 1.59
C ASN A 168 -8.99 13.65 1.14
N TYR A 169 -9.37 12.39 1.31
CA TYR A 169 -8.60 11.25 0.85
C TYR A 169 -8.45 11.26 -0.69
N ILE A 170 -9.55 11.44 -1.42
CA ILE A 170 -9.55 11.53 -2.88
C ILE A 170 -8.63 12.66 -3.35
N ARG A 171 -8.77 13.86 -2.77
CA ARG A 171 -7.97 15.03 -3.12
C ARG A 171 -6.48 14.81 -2.88
N THR A 172 -6.10 14.31 -1.73
CA THR A 172 -4.69 14.06 -1.37
C THR A 172 -4.09 12.88 -2.13
N TYR A 173 -4.88 11.84 -2.42
CA TYR A 173 -4.48 10.71 -3.26
C TYR A 173 -4.25 11.14 -4.71
N ILE A 174 -5.20 11.87 -5.31
CA ILE A 174 -5.08 12.37 -6.68
C ILE A 174 -3.85 13.27 -6.82
N GLU A 175 -3.65 14.21 -5.91
CA GLU A 175 -2.51 15.12 -5.97
C GLU A 175 -1.16 14.41 -5.85
N LYS A 176 -1.06 13.40 -5.02
CA LYS A 176 0.23 12.82 -4.65
C LYS A 176 0.63 11.58 -5.46
N ASP A 177 -0.32 10.69 -5.72
CA ASP A 177 -0.03 9.39 -6.32
C ASP A 177 -0.39 9.32 -7.81
N VAL A 178 -1.50 9.95 -8.20
CA VAL A 178 -1.96 9.92 -9.60
C VAL A 178 -1.06 10.74 -10.52
N ARG A 179 -0.50 11.86 -10.04
CA ARG A 179 0.52 12.62 -10.80
C ARG A 179 1.77 11.81 -11.11
N GLN A 180 2.03 10.72 -10.38
CA GLN A 180 3.17 9.83 -10.62
C GLN A 180 2.84 8.73 -11.65
N ILE A 181 1.58 8.51 -11.96
CA ILE A 181 1.16 7.58 -13.02
C ILE A 181 1.39 8.27 -14.37
N LYS A 182 2.22 7.66 -15.21
CA LYS A 182 2.47 8.18 -16.57
C LYS A 182 1.15 8.34 -17.31
N ASN A 183 1.01 9.49 -17.98
CA ASN A 183 -0.08 9.86 -18.88
C ASN A 183 -1.37 10.43 -18.26
N ILE A 184 -1.46 10.64 -16.94
CA ILE A 184 -2.56 11.40 -16.37
C ILE A 184 -2.14 12.87 -16.28
N THR A 185 -2.47 13.63 -17.31
CA THR A 185 -2.15 15.06 -17.40
C THR A 185 -3.27 15.94 -16.88
N ASP A 186 -4.53 15.49 -16.99
CA ASP A 186 -5.72 16.22 -16.55
C ASP A 186 -6.36 15.57 -15.32
N LEU A 187 -6.14 16.20 -14.16
CA LEU A 187 -6.67 15.74 -12.89
C LEU A 187 -8.19 15.90 -12.78
N ILE A 188 -8.77 16.88 -13.49
CA ILE A 188 -10.23 17.13 -13.47
C ILE A 188 -10.93 16.00 -14.19
N VAL A 189 -10.40 15.58 -15.33
CA VAL A 189 -10.90 14.41 -16.08
C VAL A 189 -10.77 13.14 -15.26
N PHE A 190 -9.64 12.95 -14.57
CA PHE A 190 -9.43 11.80 -13.71
C PHE A 190 -10.41 11.78 -12.51
N GLU A 191 -10.65 12.93 -11.88
CA GLU A 191 -11.63 13.02 -10.79
C GLU A 191 -13.06 12.70 -11.27
N ARG A 192 -13.44 13.19 -12.47
CA ARG A 192 -14.71 12.84 -13.11
C ARG A 192 -14.79 11.33 -13.37
N PHE A 193 -13.72 10.73 -13.88
CA PHE A 193 -13.64 9.29 -14.12
C PHE A 193 -13.89 8.48 -12.84
N ILE A 194 -13.23 8.83 -11.71
CA ILE A 194 -13.47 8.16 -10.42
C ILE A 194 -14.93 8.28 -9.97
N LYS A 195 -15.55 9.45 -10.11
CA LYS A 195 -16.95 9.67 -9.75
C LYS A 195 -17.90 8.81 -10.60
N LEU A 196 -17.62 8.72 -11.90
CA LEU A 196 -18.41 7.87 -12.81
C LEU A 196 -18.25 6.38 -12.50
N LEU A 197 -17.04 5.93 -12.14
CA LEU A 197 -16.80 4.56 -11.69
C LEU A 197 -17.55 4.24 -10.40
N ALA A 198 -17.54 5.15 -9.44
CA ALA A 198 -18.24 4.96 -8.17
C ALA A 198 -19.75 4.78 -8.40
N GLY A 199 -20.35 5.60 -9.29
CA GLY A 199 -21.79 5.48 -9.65
C GLY A 199 -22.14 4.20 -10.42
N ARG A 200 -21.13 3.44 -10.90
CA ARG A 200 -21.30 2.17 -11.60
C ARG A 200 -20.93 0.94 -10.76
N SER A 201 -20.76 1.11 -9.47
CA SER A 201 -20.49 -0.01 -8.57
C SER A 201 -21.58 -1.08 -8.71
N GLY A 202 -21.17 -2.35 -8.90
CA GLY A 202 -22.08 -3.46 -9.13
C GLY A 202 -22.64 -3.58 -10.56
N GLN A 203 -22.20 -2.74 -11.49
CA GLN A 203 -22.59 -2.80 -12.91
C GLN A 203 -21.45 -3.35 -13.77
N GLU A 204 -21.79 -3.82 -14.98
CA GLU A 204 -20.80 -4.22 -15.97
C GLU A 204 -19.97 -3.02 -16.45
N LEU A 205 -18.64 -3.19 -16.48
CA LEU A 205 -17.72 -2.13 -16.90
C LEU A 205 -17.80 -1.91 -18.41
N ASN A 206 -18.24 -0.72 -18.83
CA ASN A 206 -18.26 -0.32 -20.24
C ASN A 206 -17.27 0.83 -20.48
N ASN A 207 -16.07 0.47 -20.99
CA ASN A 207 -15.00 1.42 -21.26
C ASN A 207 -15.39 2.46 -22.32
N SER A 208 -16.21 2.07 -23.32
CA SER A 208 -16.64 3.00 -24.37
C SER A 208 -17.59 4.06 -23.82
N ALA A 209 -18.53 3.68 -22.96
CA ALA A 209 -19.41 4.63 -22.29
C ALA A 209 -18.65 5.59 -21.37
N LEU A 210 -17.69 5.06 -20.59
CA LEU A 210 -16.84 5.87 -19.73
C LEU A 210 -15.98 6.87 -20.53
N ALA A 211 -15.45 6.45 -21.68
CA ALA A 211 -14.67 7.30 -22.57
C ALA A 211 -15.49 8.50 -23.07
N VAL A 212 -16.70 8.25 -23.55
CA VAL A 212 -17.63 9.31 -24.01
C VAL A 212 -17.95 10.28 -22.87
N GLU A 213 -18.29 9.78 -21.68
CA GLU A 213 -18.70 10.62 -20.55
C GLU A 213 -17.53 11.41 -19.93
N THR A 214 -16.32 10.86 -19.99
CA THR A 214 -15.11 11.55 -19.51
C THR A 214 -14.52 12.49 -20.55
N GLY A 215 -14.85 12.31 -21.83
CA GLY A 215 -14.31 13.09 -22.93
C GLY A 215 -12.87 12.68 -23.34
N VAL A 216 -12.51 11.42 -23.12
CA VAL A 216 -11.19 10.87 -23.50
C VAL A 216 -11.33 9.66 -24.41
N ASP A 217 -10.22 9.25 -25.01
CA ASP A 217 -10.18 8.03 -25.82
C ASP A 217 -10.36 6.75 -24.97
N VAL A 218 -10.96 5.73 -25.57
CA VAL A 218 -11.14 4.41 -24.94
C VAL A 218 -9.82 3.81 -24.46
N LYS A 219 -8.71 4.05 -25.19
CA LYS A 219 -7.36 3.61 -24.79
C LYS A 219 -6.86 4.29 -23.51
N THR A 220 -7.37 5.48 -23.21
CA THR A 220 -7.03 6.20 -21.96
C THR A 220 -7.80 5.65 -20.77
N ILE A 221 -8.96 5.02 -21.01
CA ILE A 221 -9.78 4.36 -19.98
C ILE A 221 -9.24 2.96 -19.65
N GLN A 222 -8.62 2.27 -20.60
CA GLN A 222 -8.02 0.93 -20.44
C GLN A 222 -6.70 0.96 -19.68
#